data_acde33bf2f368730c9e3987b4d2e69ba
#
_entry.id   acde33bf2f368730c9e3987b4d2e69ba
#
_cell.length_a   1.000
_cell.length_b   1.000
_cell.length_c   1.000
_cell.angle_alpha   90.00
_cell.angle_beta   90.00
_cell.angle_gamma   90.00
#
_symmetry.space_group_name_H-M   'P 1'
#
loop_
_entity.id
_entity.type
_entity.pdbx_description
1 polymer ?
#
loop_
_entity_poly.entity_id
_entity_poly.type
_entity_poly.pdbx_seq_one_letter_code
_entity_poly.pdbx_strand_id
1 'polypeptide(L)'
;NAYTRYLKKTLNVQNKNIFMESEERYDEALNILVKDRNLPDIFLVSDRETLEELVENDLIEDLTEVYKSCASDKIQEMYESYGKELLASGTFDGKLFALPETAIDDGSQLLWLRRDWMEQLGVKEPKTLDEALSVIRAFQENRMGAEDGEDPVGLVCDPGLVGTVSTSYSVD
;
A
#
# COMPACT_ATOMS: atom_id res chain seq x y z
N ASN A 1 -21.99 -15.30 -1.28
CA ASN A 1 -20.82 -16.18 -1.13
C ASN A 1 -20.73 -16.74 0.31
N ALA A 2 -19.73 -17.58 0.61
CA ALA A 2 -19.56 -18.19 1.94
C ALA A 2 -19.30 -17.16 3.03
N TYR A 3 -18.50 -16.13 2.73
CA TYR A 3 -18.15 -15.03 3.63
C TYR A 3 -19.38 -14.22 4.05
N THR A 4 -20.21 -13.81 3.10
CA THR A 4 -21.45 -13.06 3.38
C THR A 4 -22.43 -13.87 4.26
N ARG A 5 -22.52 -15.19 4.03
CA ARG A 5 -23.34 -16.08 4.89
C ARG A 5 -22.77 -16.20 6.29
N TYR A 6 -21.45 -16.26 6.43
CA TYR A 6 -20.78 -16.31 7.72
C TYR A 6 -21.04 -15.01 8.51
N LEU A 7 -20.83 -13.84 7.91
CA LEU A 7 -21.09 -12.55 8.56
C LEU A 7 -22.54 -12.43 9.04
N LYS A 8 -23.50 -12.79 8.18
CA LYS A 8 -24.92 -12.76 8.55
C LYS A 8 -25.24 -13.70 9.70
N LYS A 9 -24.70 -14.93 9.69
CA LYS A 9 -24.97 -15.94 10.72
C LYS A 9 -24.29 -15.63 12.04
N THR A 10 -23.05 -15.12 12.02
CA THR A 10 -22.20 -14.96 13.21
C THR A 10 -22.35 -13.58 13.83
N LEU A 11 -22.42 -12.54 13.00
CA LEU A 11 -22.44 -11.15 13.45
C LEU A 11 -23.78 -10.46 13.20
N ASN A 12 -24.73 -11.13 12.53
CA ASN A 12 -26.00 -10.55 12.07
C ASN A 12 -25.79 -9.30 11.19
N VAL A 13 -24.69 -9.25 10.46
CA VAL A 13 -24.31 -8.13 9.58
C VAL A 13 -24.56 -8.53 8.12
N GLN A 14 -25.10 -7.63 7.34
CA GLN A 14 -25.27 -7.76 5.90
C GLN A 14 -24.69 -6.52 5.21
N ASN A 15 -23.65 -6.72 4.43
CA ASN A 15 -23.04 -5.63 3.66
C ASN A 15 -23.91 -5.29 2.46
N LYS A 16 -24.08 -3.99 2.23
CA LYS A 16 -24.71 -3.40 1.05
C LYS A 16 -23.79 -2.33 0.49
N ASN A 17 -23.30 -2.54 -0.72
CA ASN A 17 -22.54 -1.49 -1.40
C ASN A 17 -23.49 -0.35 -1.79
N ILE A 18 -23.18 0.88 -1.39
CA ILE A 18 -23.96 2.06 -1.71
C ILE A 18 -23.52 2.63 -3.05
N PHE A 19 -22.20 2.60 -3.31
CA PHE A 19 -21.64 2.95 -4.62
C PHE A 19 -20.45 2.06 -4.94
N MET A 20 -20.11 1.95 -6.21
CA MET A 20 -18.92 1.29 -6.74
C MET A 20 -18.40 2.14 -7.89
N GLU A 21 -17.18 2.62 -7.74
CA GLU A 21 -16.50 3.43 -8.75
C GLU A 21 -15.10 2.85 -9.02
N SER A 22 -14.50 3.28 -10.12
CA SER A 22 -13.07 3.01 -10.34
C SER A 22 -12.22 3.83 -9.37
N GLU A 23 -11.00 3.40 -9.11
CA GLU A 23 -10.05 4.10 -8.23
C GLU A 23 -9.91 5.58 -8.63
N GLU A 24 -9.83 5.88 -9.93
CA GLU A 24 -9.72 7.24 -10.48
C GLU A 24 -10.93 8.15 -10.18
N ARG A 25 -12.11 7.58 -9.93
CA ARG A 25 -13.36 8.32 -9.72
C ARG A 25 -13.92 8.20 -8.31
N TYR A 26 -13.28 7.39 -7.49
CA TYR A 26 -13.75 7.10 -6.14
C TYR A 26 -13.82 8.37 -5.28
N ASP A 27 -12.78 9.18 -5.28
CA ASP A 27 -12.69 10.39 -4.47
C ASP A 27 -13.72 11.44 -4.91
N GLU A 28 -13.98 11.58 -6.22
CA GLU A 28 -15.03 12.46 -6.72
C GLU A 28 -16.41 12.01 -6.22
N ALA A 29 -16.70 10.70 -6.26
CA ALA A 29 -17.96 10.15 -5.78
C ALA A 29 -18.10 10.30 -4.26
N LEU A 30 -17.05 10.05 -3.50
CA LEU A 30 -17.02 10.26 -2.06
C LEU A 30 -17.29 11.71 -1.69
N ASN A 31 -16.64 12.66 -2.35
CA ASN A 31 -16.84 14.10 -2.12
C ASN A 31 -18.30 14.56 -2.32
N ILE A 32 -19.03 13.93 -3.24
CA ILE A 32 -20.47 14.20 -3.41
C ILE A 32 -21.24 13.73 -2.17
N LEU A 33 -20.95 12.52 -1.68
CA LEU A 33 -21.61 11.96 -0.50
C LEU A 33 -21.29 12.75 0.79
N VAL A 34 -20.06 13.24 0.91
CA VAL A 34 -19.65 14.14 2.03
C VAL A 34 -20.46 15.43 2.01
N LYS A 35 -20.56 16.10 0.86
CA LYS A 35 -21.34 17.34 0.69
C LYS A 35 -22.82 17.14 0.97
N ASP A 36 -23.38 16.03 0.54
CA ASP A 36 -24.78 15.67 0.74
C ASP A 36 -25.06 15.12 2.15
N ARG A 37 -24.03 14.92 2.97
CA ARG A 37 -24.11 14.29 4.30
C ARG A 37 -24.80 12.92 4.26
N ASN A 38 -24.60 12.17 3.19
CA ASN A 38 -25.20 10.86 2.95
C ASN A 38 -24.11 9.79 2.85
N LEU A 39 -23.31 9.67 3.91
CA LEU A 39 -22.18 8.76 3.98
C LEU A 39 -22.61 7.31 4.26
N PRO A 40 -21.90 6.32 3.70
CA PRO A 40 -22.01 4.93 4.14
C PRO A 40 -21.53 4.74 5.58
N ASP A 41 -21.92 3.62 6.19
CA ASP A 41 -21.42 3.26 7.54
C ASP A 41 -19.91 3.02 7.56
N ILE A 42 -19.32 2.56 6.44
CA ILE A 42 -17.88 2.32 6.27
C ILE A 42 -17.48 2.73 4.85
N PHE A 43 -16.40 3.48 4.73
CA PHE A 43 -15.82 3.92 3.47
C PHE A 43 -14.32 4.16 3.61
N LEU A 44 -13.62 4.25 2.48
CA LEU A 44 -12.21 4.58 2.41
C LEU A 44 -12.02 6.09 2.22
N VAL A 45 -10.93 6.61 2.73
CA VAL A 45 -10.47 7.98 2.50
C VAL A 45 -9.01 7.92 2.07
N SER A 46 -8.70 8.47 0.90
CA SER A 46 -7.38 8.37 0.27
C SER A 46 -6.43 9.48 0.68
N ASP A 47 -6.95 10.60 1.19
CA ASP A 47 -6.16 11.77 1.53
C ASP A 47 -6.50 12.34 2.92
N ARG A 48 -5.51 13.03 3.50
CA ARG A 48 -5.65 13.59 4.84
C ARG A 48 -6.55 14.80 4.90
N GLU A 49 -6.64 15.61 3.85
CA GLU A 49 -7.47 16.83 3.82
C GLU A 49 -8.95 16.47 3.94
N THR A 50 -9.40 15.48 3.16
CA THR A 50 -10.75 14.92 3.26
C THR A 50 -11.03 14.33 4.65
N LEU A 51 -10.05 13.63 5.25
CA LEU A 51 -10.20 13.08 6.60
C LEU A 51 -10.34 14.18 7.65
N GLU A 52 -9.58 15.26 7.56
CA GLU A 52 -9.67 16.44 8.42
C GLU A 52 -11.05 17.09 8.30
N GLU A 53 -11.56 17.29 7.07
CA GLU A 53 -12.90 17.84 6.82
C GLU A 53 -14.00 16.98 7.48
N LEU A 54 -13.88 15.65 7.41
CA LEU A 54 -14.83 14.72 8.04
C LEU A 54 -14.84 14.85 9.56
N VAL A 55 -13.66 14.95 10.18
CA VAL A 55 -13.51 15.13 11.63
C VAL A 55 -14.06 16.49 12.08
N GLU A 56 -13.66 17.58 11.41
CA GLU A 56 -14.08 18.94 11.76
C GLU A 56 -15.61 19.17 11.62
N ASN A 57 -16.25 18.43 10.74
CA ASN A 57 -17.70 18.51 10.53
C ASN A 57 -18.51 17.46 11.29
N ASP A 58 -17.91 16.73 12.22
CA ASP A 58 -18.56 15.66 13.00
C ASP A 58 -19.26 14.61 12.09
N LEU A 59 -18.64 14.23 10.98
CA LEU A 59 -19.21 13.29 10.02
C LEU A 59 -18.75 11.83 10.25
N ILE A 60 -17.75 11.62 11.07
CA ILE A 60 -17.22 10.29 11.45
C ILE A 60 -17.05 10.20 12.96
N GLU A 61 -17.11 8.99 13.48
CA GLU A 61 -17.09 8.70 14.90
C GLU A 61 -15.68 8.58 15.49
N ASP A 62 -15.54 8.91 16.78
CA ASP A 62 -14.36 8.63 17.58
C ASP A 62 -14.26 7.12 17.86
N LEU A 63 -13.30 6.47 17.26
CA LEU A 63 -13.05 5.02 17.37
C LEU A 63 -12.14 4.63 18.55
N THR A 64 -11.68 5.58 19.35
CA THR A 64 -10.65 5.35 20.38
C THR A 64 -11.04 4.21 21.33
N GLU A 65 -12.20 4.28 21.91
CA GLU A 65 -12.65 3.25 22.88
C GLU A 65 -13.13 1.97 22.17
N VAL A 66 -13.68 2.09 20.98
CA VAL A 66 -14.08 0.95 20.15
C VAL A 66 -12.84 0.13 19.73
N TYR A 67 -11.78 0.80 19.28
CA TYR A 67 -10.53 0.12 18.95
C TYR A 67 -9.94 -0.60 20.16
N LYS A 68 -9.83 0.06 21.31
CA LYS A 68 -9.28 -0.56 22.53
C LYS A 68 -10.06 -1.76 23.02
N SER A 69 -11.40 -1.72 22.92
CA SER A 69 -12.27 -2.76 23.48
C SER A 69 -12.62 -3.87 22.52
N CYS A 70 -12.61 -3.61 21.20
CA CYS A 70 -13.09 -4.52 20.16
C CYS A 70 -12.01 -5.07 19.23
N ALA A 71 -10.87 -4.38 19.08
CA ALA A 71 -9.78 -4.90 18.29
C ALA A 71 -9.20 -6.15 18.96
N SER A 72 -9.09 -7.25 18.18
CA SER A 72 -8.45 -8.46 18.69
C SER A 72 -6.94 -8.24 18.90
N ASP A 73 -6.32 -9.04 19.78
CA ASP A 73 -4.88 -8.99 20.04
C ASP A 73 -4.09 -9.03 18.72
N LYS A 74 -4.50 -9.89 17.77
CA LYS A 74 -3.86 -10.00 16.46
C LYS A 74 -3.92 -8.68 15.65
N ILE A 75 -5.03 -7.95 15.70
CA ILE A 75 -5.15 -6.65 15.03
C ILE A 75 -4.27 -5.61 15.71
N GLN A 76 -4.25 -5.58 17.03
CA GLN A 76 -3.40 -4.68 17.79
C GLN A 76 -1.92 -4.94 17.52
N GLU A 77 -1.47 -6.21 17.59
CA GLU A 77 -0.10 -6.62 17.24
C GLU A 77 0.28 -6.24 15.80
N MET A 78 -0.65 -6.37 14.86
CA MET A 78 -0.44 -5.96 13.47
C MET A 78 -0.16 -4.46 13.37
N TYR A 79 -0.99 -3.61 13.96
CA TYR A 79 -0.76 -2.16 13.95
C TYR A 79 0.50 -1.78 14.70
N GLU A 80 0.80 -2.42 15.83
CA GLU A 80 2.03 -2.20 16.59
C GLU A 80 3.29 -2.54 15.79
N SER A 81 3.22 -3.56 14.91
CA SER A 81 4.34 -3.97 14.06
C SER A 81 4.77 -2.90 13.04
N TYR A 82 3.85 -2.03 12.64
CA TYR A 82 4.13 -0.89 11.75
C TYR A 82 4.68 0.34 12.51
N GLY A 83 4.68 0.29 13.84
CA GLY A 83 5.09 1.42 14.68
C GLY A 83 3.96 2.39 15.01
N LYS A 84 4.25 3.32 15.91
CA LYS A 84 3.25 4.27 16.43
C LYS A 84 2.75 5.28 15.41
N GLU A 85 3.54 5.54 14.38
CA GLU A 85 3.27 6.53 13.33
C GLU A 85 2.04 6.15 12.50
N LEU A 86 1.80 4.85 12.32
CA LEU A 86 0.70 4.39 11.47
C LEU A 86 -0.66 4.84 12.03
N LEU A 87 -0.98 4.53 13.29
CA LEU A 87 -2.25 4.97 13.89
C LEU A 87 -2.31 6.49 14.09
N ALA A 88 -1.16 7.17 14.19
CA ALA A 88 -1.12 8.63 14.28
C ALA A 88 -1.70 9.30 13.02
N SER A 89 -1.60 8.66 11.86
CA SER A 89 -2.19 9.19 10.60
C SER A 89 -3.71 9.31 10.64
N GLY A 90 -4.39 8.45 11.41
CA GLY A 90 -5.84 8.49 11.62
C GLY A 90 -6.26 9.15 12.94
N THR A 91 -5.31 9.80 13.65
CA THR A 91 -5.53 10.38 15.00
C THR A 91 -5.53 11.90 14.91
N PHE A 92 -6.53 12.54 15.55
CA PHE A 92 -6.67 13.98 15.68
C PHE A 92 -6.97 14.33 17.12
N ASP A 93 -6.24 15.27 17.70
CA ASP A 93 -6.37 15.70 19.09
C ASP A 93 -6.37 14.53 20.11
N GLY A 94 -5.58 13.48 19.82
CA GLY A 94 -5.46 12.30 20.67
C GLY A 94 -6.61 11.29 20.54
N LYS A 95 -7.53 11.47 19.61
CA LYS A 95 -8.65 10.59 19.31
C LYS A 95 -8.47 9.91 17.96
N LEU A 96 -8.74 8.62 17.89
CA LEU A 96 -8.66 7.83 16.67
C LEU A 96 -9.97 7.93 15.89
N PHE A 97 -9.94 8.47 14.69
CA PHE A 97 -11.12 8.61 13.80
C PHE A 97 -11.09 7.69 12.60
N ALA A 98 -9.92 7.22 12.19
CA ALA A 98 -9.77 6.30 11.08
C ALA A 98 -8.74 5.22 11.40
N LEU A 99 -8.96 4.03 10.83
CA LEU A 99 -7.99 2.95 10.86
C LEU A 99 -7.23 2.95 9.53
N PRO A 100 -5.91 3.20 9.53
CA PRO A 100 -5.11 3.14 8.31
C PRO A 100 -5.18 1.77 7.66
N GLU A 101 -5.30 1.75 6.34
CA GLU A 101 -5.19 0.51 5.58
C GLU A 101 -3.76 -0.04 5.69
N THR A 102 -3.65 -1.35 5.88
CA THR A 102 -2.37 -2.05 5.91
C THR A 102 -2.41 -3.14 4.84
N ALA A 103 -1.50 -3.10 3.89
CA ALA A 103 -1.36 -4.14 2.90
C ALA A 103 -0.24 -5.11 3.31
N ILE A 104 -0.52 -6.42 3.22
CA ILE A 104 0.49 -7.46 3.53
C ILE A 104 1.64 -7.43 2.53
N ASP A 105 1.39 -6.90 1.35
CA ASP A 105 2.30 -6.77 0.23
C ASP A 105 3.04 -5.41 0.15
N ASP A 106 2.80 -4.50 1.11
CA ASP A 106 3.59 -3.25 1.25
C ASP A 106 5.02 -3.50 1.78
N GLY A 107 5.54 -4.66 1.50
CA GLY A 107 6.94 -4.99 1.75
C GLY A 107 7.87 -4.19 0.84
N SER A 108 9.12 -4.06 1.26
CA SER A 108 10.17 -3.48 0.42
C SER A 108 10.21 -4.17 -0.95
N GLN A 109 10.29 -3.38 -2.01
CA GLN A 109 10.48 -3.93 -3.33
C GLN A 109 11.82 -4.68 -3.39
N LEU A 110 11.83 -5.81 -4.08
CA LEU A 110 12.99 -6.68 -4.17
C LEU A 110 13.57 -6.65 -5.58
N LEU A 111 14.86 -6.42 -5.69
CA LEU A 111 15.59 -6.60 -6.94
C LEU A 111 15.93 -8.09 -7.11
N TRP A 112 15.40 -8.70 -8.17
CA TRP A 112 15.72 -10.08 -8.54
C TRP A 112 16.81 -10.12 -9.59
N LEU A 113 17.89 -10.85 -9.31
CA LEU A 113 19.00 -11.05 -10.23
C LEU A 113 19.15 -12.53 -10.58
N ARG A 114 19.51 -12.83 -11.83
CA ARG A 114 19.79 -14.18 -12.30
C ARG A 114 21.13 -14.64 -11.72
N ARG A 115 21.05 -15.53 -10.72
CA ARG A 115 22.23 -16.06 -10.02
C ARG A 115 23.14 -16.83 -10.95
N ASP A 116 22.60 -17.65 -11.83
CA ASP A 116 23.34 -18.43 -12.83
C ASP A 116 24.15 -17.53 -13.79
N TRP A 117 23.61 -16.37 -14.18
CA TRP A 117 24.34 -15.40 -15.00
C TRP A 117 25.44 -14.70 -14.20
N MET A 118 25.18 -14.40 -12.95
CA MET A 118 26.22 -13.83 -12.05
C MET A 118 27.38 -14.80 -11.87
N GLU A 119 27.12 -16.09 -11.64
CA GLU A 119 28.13 -17.13 -11.52
C GLU A 119 28.93 -17.32 -12.82
N GLN A 120 28.25 -17.30 -13.97
CA GLN A 120 28.89 -17.43 -15.28
C GLN A 120 29.85 -16.28 -15.59
N LEU A 121 29.49 -15.05 -15.18
CA LEU A 121 30.31 -13.85 -15.38
C LEU A 121 31.28 -13.57 -14.24
N GLY A 122 31.24 -14.33 -13.16
CA GLY A 122 32.09 -14.15 -12.00
C GLY A 122 31.83 -12.84 -11.24
N VAL A 123 30.61 -12.26 -11.39
CA VAL A 123 30.21 -11.05 -10.69
C VAL A 123 29.64 -11.37 -9.32
N LYS A 124 29.90 -10.50 -8.34
CA LYS A 124 29.42 -10.67 -6.96
C LYS A 124 28.04 -10.09 -6.78
N GLU A 125 27.37 -10.55 -5.72
CA GLU A 125 26.10 -9.98 -5.26
C GLU A 125 26.26 -8.49 -4.91
N PRO A 126 25.45 -7.60 -5.53
CA PRO A 126 25.52 -6.17 -5.31
C PRO A 126 24.99 -5.79 -3.93
N LYS A 127 25.62 -4.81 -3.29
CA LYS A 127 25.20 -4.23 -2.01
C LYS A 127 24.77 -2.77 -2.12
N THR A 128 25.00 -2.15 -3.26
CA THR A 128 24.63 -0.77 -3.56
C THR A 128 23.92 -0.72 -4.91
N LEU A 129 23.22 0.37 -5.17
CA LEU A 129 22.57 0.57 -6.47
C LEU A 129 23.59 0.63 -7.60
N ASP A 130 24.73 1.30 -7.41
CA ASP A 130 25.78 1.38 -8.41
C ASP A 130 26.38 0.02 -8.76
N GLU A 131 26.52 -0.85 -7.75
CA GLU A 131 26.94 -2.24 -7.97
C GLU A 131 25.86 -3.03 -8.71
N ALA A 132 24.58 -2.84 -8.38
CA ALA A 132 23.47 -3.48 -9.09
C ALA A 132 23.42 -3.05 -10.56
N LEU A 133 23.55 -1.75 -10.84
CA LEU A 133 23.64 -1.22 -12.20
C LEU A 133 24.87 -1.78 -12.96
N SER A 134 25.98 -1.99 -12.27
CA SER A 134 27.18 -2.59 -12.86
C SER A 134 26.95 -4.07 -13.25
N VAL A 135 26.24 -4.84 -12.40
CA VAL A 135 25.85 -6.23 -12.71
C VAL A 135 24.90 -6.24 -13.93
N ILE A 136 23.90 -5.36 -13.96
CA ILE A 136 22.96 -5.25 -15.07
C ILE A 136 23.68 -4.92 -16.39
N ARG A 137 24.62 -3.98 -16.36
CA ARG A 137 25.47 -3.67 -17.54
C ARG A 137 26.29 -4.87 -17.99
N ALA A 138 26.90 -5.62 -17.03
CA ALA A 138 27.63 -6.82 -17.38
C ALA A 138 26.73 -7.86 -18.06
N PHE A 139 25.49 -8.03 -17.65
CA PHE A 139 24.51 -8.89 -18.31
C PHE A 139 24.23 -8.42 -19.75
N GLN A 140 24.05 -7.13 -19.97
CA GLN A 140 23.81 -6.57 -21.30
C GLN A 140 25.04 -6.72 -22.23
N GLU A 141 26.22 -6.34 -21.75
CA GLU A 141 27.46 -6.40 -22.54
C GLU A 141 27.81 -7.84 -22.96
N ASN A 142 27.50 -8.82 -22.11
CA ASN A 142 27.71 -10.24 -22.41
C ASN A 142 26.47 -10.90 -23.06
N ARG A 143 25.47 -10.11 -23.47
CA ARG A 143 24.25 -10.58 -24.16
C ARG A 143 23.54 -11.71 -23.42
N MET A 144 23.53 -11.68 -22.08
CA MET A 144 22.92 -12.73 -21.28
C MET A 144 21.39 -12.77 -21.53
N GLY A 145 20.91 -13.95 -21.95
CA GLY A 145 19.49 -14.19 -22.24
C GLY A 145 18.95 -13.56 -23.52
N ALA A 146 19.80 -12.93 -24.35
CA ALA A 146 19.38 -12.41 -25.64
C ALA A 146 19.33 -13.55 -26.67
N GLU A 147 18.27 -13.56 -27.49
CA GLU A 147 18.19 -14.41 -28.67
C GLU A 147 18.98 -13.81 -29.82
N ASP A 148 19.24 -14.61 -30.87
CA ASP A 148 20.01 -14.17 -32.05
C ASP A 148 19.30 -12.98 -32.74
N GLY A 149 19.98 -11.85 -32.80
CA GLY A 149 19.51 -10.63 -33.46
C GLY A 149 18.71 -9.68 -32.55
N GLU A 150 18.47 -10.03 -31.30
CA GLU A 150 17.80 -9.15 -30.32
C GLU A 150 18.80 -8.44 -29.40
N ASP A 151 18.45 -7.23 -28.97
CA ASP A 151 19.22 -6.52 -27.95
C ASP A 151 18.86 -7.04 -26.55
N PRO A 152 19.87 -7.29 -25.68
CA PRO A 152 19.61 -7.78 -24.33
C PRO A 152 18.91 -6.72 -23.49
N VAL A 153 17.85 -7.11 -22.79
CA VAL A 153 17.18 -6.25 -21.82
C VAL A 153 17.89 -6.37 -20.47
N GLY A 154 18.48 -5.30 -19.99
CA GLY A 154 19.19 -5.28 -18.73
C GLY A 154 18.26 -5.11 -17.53
N LEU A 155 17.29 -4.19 -17.64
CA LEU A 155 16.32 -3.88 -16.59
C LEU A 155 15.00 -3.51 -17.23
N VAL A 156 13.93 -4.13 -16.77
CA VAL A 156 12.57 -3.73 -17.13
C VAL A 156 12.16 -2.59 -16.21
N CYS A 157 11.85 -1.44 -16.79
CA CYS A 157 11.44 -0.25 -16.06
C CYS A 157 10.03 0.14 -16.43
N ASP A 158 9.24 0.46 -15.43
CA ASP A 158 7.98 1.19 -15.56
C ASP A 158 8.08 2.53 -14.80
N PRO A 159 7.11 3.42 -14.92
CA PRO A 159 7.10 4.69 -14.17
C PRO A 159 7.16 4.50 -12.64
N GLY A 160 6.62 3.40 -12.13
CA GLY A 160 6.66 3.06 -10.71
C GLY A 160 8.05 2.76 -10.19
N LEU A 161 8.89 2.08 -11.00
CA LEU A 161 10.28 1.81 -10.62
C LEU A 161 11.09 3.10 -10.44
N VAL A 162 10.87 4.10 -11.29
CA VAL A 162 11.53 5.42 -11.17
C VAL A 162 11.15 6.09 -9.85
N GLY A 163 9.85 6.07 -9.50
CA GLY A 163 9.34 6.55 -8.22
C GLY A 163 9.99 5.83 -7.04
N THR A 164 10.01 4.50 -7.07
CA THR A 164 10.60 3.68 -6.00
C THR A 164 12.08 3.96 -5.78
N VAL A 165 12.85 4.06 -6.85
CA VAL A 165 14.28 4.40 -6.75
C VAL A 165 14.45 5.82 -6.21
N SER A 166 13.64 6.79 -6.65
CA SER A 166 13.72 8.17 -6.17
C SER A 166 13.42 8.28 -4.68
N THR A 167 12.37 7.60 -4.19
CA THR A 167 12.01 7.61 -2.76
C THR A 167 13.06 6.93 -1.88
N SER A 168 13.81 5.94 -2.41
CA SER A 168 14.91 5.30 -1.70
C SER A 168 16.09 6.25 -1.42
N TYR A 169 16.17 7.36 -2.14
CA TYR A 169 17.20 8.40 -2.00
C TYR A 169 16.66 9.71 -1.42
N SER A 170 15.36 9.86 -1.26
CA SER A 170 14.81 11.02 -0.56
C SER A 170 15.17 10.89 0.91
N VAL A 171 16.26 11.51 1.25
CA VAL A 171 16.60 11.84 2.63
C VAL A 171 15.78 13.06 2.99
N ASP A 172 15.19 13.08 4.17
CA ASP A 172 14.42 14.14 4.84
C ASP A 172 14.71 15.57 4.40
#